data_cc285323048f7447bcfb0fffb6d365af
#
_entry.id   cc285323048f7447bcfb0fffb6d365af
#
_cell.length_a   1.000
_cell.length_b   1.000
_cell.length_c   1.000
_cell.angle_alpha   90.00
_cell.angle_beta   90.00
_cell.angle_gamma   90.00
#
_symmetry.space_group_name_H-M   'P 1'
#
loop_
_entity.id
_entity.type
_entity.pdbx_description
1 polymer ?
#
loop_
_entity_poly.entity_id
_entity_poly.type
_entity_poly.pdbx_seq_one_letter_code
_entity_poly.pdbx_strand_id
1 'polypeptide(L)'
;MGKSQVHWMDAHSESTETSLVAKMLTVFDSAGLDKMIKPNDMVAIKIHCGEWNNTAYLRPVYARALADRIKELGGRPFVCDTTTSTYSPWGSRSSELDIMLTAERNGYTSATLGCPFICADGFIGTSDFRVDLPEGYLLKEAYVAQAIAAA
;
A
#
# COMPACT_ATOMS: atom_id res chain seq x y z
N MET A 1 22.92 19.38 -2.26
CA MET A 1 21.85 18.36 -2.28
C MET A 1 21.56 17.99 -3.74
N GLY A 2 21.66 16.69 -4.09
CA GLY A 2 21.24 16.21 -5.41
C GLY A 2 19.73 16.36 -5.60
N LYS A 3 19.28 16.52 -6.84
CA LYS A 3 17.84 16.51 -7.16
C LYS A 3 17.30 15.10 -7.01
N SER A 4 16.10 14.95 -6.45
CA SER A 4 15.41 13.67 -6.39
C SER A 4 15.04 13.19 -7.80
N GLN A 5 15.23 11.90 -8.06
CA GLN A 5 14.80 11.30 -9.32
C GLN A 5 13.29 11.02 -9.27
N VAL A 6 12.61 11.28 -10.37
CA VAL A 6 11.19 10.97 -10.55
C VAL A 6 11.08 9.98 -11.71
N HIS A 7 10.48 8.82 -11.44
CA HIS A 7 10.21 7.78 -12.43
C HIS A 7 8.74 7.84 -12.81
N TRP A 8 8.43 7.96 -14.10
CA TRP A 8 7.05 8.04 -14.57
C TRP A 8 6.91 7.47 -15.98
N MET A 9 5.70 7.06 -16.32
CA MET A 9 5.29 6.70 -17.67
C MET A 9 3.93 7.34 -17.96
N ASP A 10 3.64 7.61 -19.23
CA ASP A 10 2.31 8.10 -19.64
C ASP A 10 1.22 7.03 -19.40
N ALA A 11 -0.03 7.44 -19.37
CA ALA A 11 -1.17 6.56 -19.16
C ALA A 11 -1.76 5.97 -20.46
N HIS A 12 -1.14 6.23 -21.63
CA HIS A 12 -1.59 5.69 -22.90
C HIS A 12 -1.28 4.18 -22.99
N SER A 13 -2.24 3.39 -23.44
CA SER A 13 -2.14 1.93 -23.50
C SER A 13 -2.79 1.43 -24.80
N GLU A 14 -2.06 0.67 -25.59
CA GLU A 14 -2.52 0.09 -26.86
C GLU A 14 -2.51 -1.45 -26.84
N SER A 15 -1.84 -2.05 -25.88
CA SER A 15 -1.70 -3.50 -25.76
C SER A 15 -1.57 -3.95 -24.31
N THR A 16 -1.56 -5.25 -24.08
CA THR A 16 -1.31 -5.83 -22.75
C THR A 16 0.05 -5.42 -22.18
N GLU A 17 1.08 -5.37 -23.04
CA GLU A 17 2.45 -5.04 -22.67
C GLU A 17 2.62 -3.55 -22.35
N THR A 18 1.75 -2.70 -22.88
CA THR A 18 1.69 -1.27 -22.60
C THR A 18 0.57 -0.88 -21.62
N SER A 19 -0.07 -1.87 -21.00
CA SER A 19 -1.12 -1.63 -20.01
C SER A 19 -0.60 -0.83 -18.80
N LEU A 20 -1.50 -0.16 -18.10
CA LEU A 20 -1.13 0.60 -16.89
C LEU A 20 -0.48 -0.30 -15.83
N VAL A 21 -0.90 -1.56 -15.73
CA VAL A 21 -0.28 -2.54 -14.83
C VAL A 21 1.16 -2.84 -15.24
N ALA A 22 1.41 -3.12 -16.52
CA ALA A 22 2.76 -3.35 -17.02
C ALA A 22 3.66 -2.13 -16.83
N LYS A 23 3.14 -0.93 -17.11
CA LYS A 23 3.88 0.34 -16.88
C LYS A 23 4.20 0.57 -15.41
N MET A 24 3.28 0.27 -14.50
CA MET A 24 3.54 0.36 -13.05
C MET A 24 4.71 -0.55 -12.64
N LEU A 25 4.75 -1.79 -13.12
CA LEU A 25 5.86 -2.72 -12.84
C LEU A 25 7.17 -2.22 -13.44
N THR A 26 7.14 -1.67 -14.66
CA THR A 26 8.32 -1.03 -15.28
C THR A 26 8.84 0.13 -14.45
N VAL A 27 7.94 0.99 -13.92
CA VAL A 27 8.32 2.10 -13.04
C VAL A 27 8.90 1.58 -11.72
N PHE A 28 8.32 0.54 -11.14
CA PHE A 28 8.81 -0.13 -9.94
C PHE A 28 10.25 -0.61 -10.11
N ASP A 29 10.53 -1.35 -11.17
CA ASP A 29 11.87 -1.87 -11.48
C ASP A 29 12.86 -0.73 -11.82
N SER A 30 12.45 0.26 -12.62
CA SER A 30 13.29 1.40 -12.99
C SER A 30 13.68 2.28 -11.81
N ALA A 31 12.82 2.35 -10.80
CA ALA A 31 13.11 3.04 -9.54
C ALA A 31 14.06 2.25 -8.63
N GLY A 32 14.43 1.02 -8.99
CA GLY A 32 15.32 0.16 -8.24
C GLY A 32 14.68 -0.48 -7.01
N LEU A 33 13.35 -0.46 -6.91
CA LEU A 33 12.61 -1.06 -5.78
C LEU A 33 12.75 -2.59 -5.76
N ASP A 34 12.92 -3.20 -6.94
CA ASP A 34 13.21 -4.63 -7.10
C ASP A 34 14.51 -5.05 -6.39
N LYS A 35 15.52 -4.17 -6.34
CA LYS A 35 16.84 -4.42 -5.73
C LYS A 35 16.83 -4.25 -4.20
N MET A 36 15.79 -3.64 -3.66
CA MET A 36 15.67 -3.44 -2.22
C MET A 36 15.11 -4.67 -1.50
N ILE A 37 14.41 -5.55 -2.23
CA ILE A 37 13.72 -6.71 -1.66
C ILE A 37 14.70 -7.88 -1.58
N LYS A 38 14.80 -8.47 -0.39
CA LYS A 38 15.60 -9.68 -0.12
C LYS A 38 14.67 -10.87 0.12
N PRO A 39 15.17 -12.10 -0.04
CA PRO A 39 14.40 -13.29 0.27
C PRO A 39 13.87 -13.28 1.71
N ASN A 40 12.57 -13.57 1.85
CA ASN A 40 11.79 -13.57 3.09
C ASN A 40 11.49 -12.21 3.74
N ASP A 41 11.89 -11.08 3.13
CA ASP A 41 11.48 -9.77 3.61
C ASP A 41 9.95 -9.66 3.62
N MET A 42 9.39 -9.14 4.69
CA MET A 42 8.01 -8.69 4.71
C MET A 42 7.92 -7.36 3.98
N VAL A 43 6.99 -7.26 3.02
CA VAL A 43 6.84 -6.06 2.18
C VAL A 43 5.42 -5.54 2.26
N ALA A 44 5.26 -4.37 2.86
CA ALA A 44 3.98 -3.69 2.97
C ALA A 44 3.63 -2.96 1.66
N ILE A 45 2.50 -3.30 1.05
CA ILE A 45 1.90 -2.57 -0.06
C ILE A 45 0.80 -1.69 0.52
N LYS A 46 1.12 -0.44 0.87
CA LYS A 46 0.13 0.50 1.40
C LYS A 46 -0.71 1.07 0.26
N ILE A 47 -2.00 0.92 0.39
CA ILE A 47 -2.97 1.47 -0.56
C ILE A 47 -4.05 2.27 0.19
N HIS A 48 -4.94 2.89 -0.54
CA HIS A 48 -6.24 3.34 -0.07
C HIS A 48 -7.29 2.39 -0.63
N CYS A 49 -7.91 1.58 0.23
CA CYS A 49 -8.86 0.55 -0.21
C CYS A 49 -10.22 1.11 -0.66
N GLY A 50 -10.40 2.42 -0.61
CA GLY A 50 -11.63 3.10 -0.98
C GLY A 50 -12.55 3.39 0.19
N GLU A 51 -13.74 3.87 -0.12
CA GLU A 51 -14.83 4.15 0.82
C GLU A 51 -16.10 3.44 0.34
N TRP A 52 -17.10 3.33 1.21
CA TRP A 52 -18.40 2.78 0.80
C TRP A 52 -19.01 3.63 -0.32
N ASN A 53 -19.51 2.94 -1.35
CA ASN A 53 -20.12 3.55 -2.53
C ASN A 53 -19.19 4.46 -3.37
N ASN A 54 -17.91 4.55 -3.05
CA ASN A 54 -16.94 5.22 -3.92
C ASN A 54 -16.54 4.25 -5.04
N THR A 55 -16.56 4.71 -6.27
CA THR A 55 -16.15 3.95 -7.46
C THR A 55 -14.79 4.35 -8.01
N ALA A 56 -14.19 5.41 -7.47
CA ALA A 56 -12.91 5.99 -7.91
C ALA A 56 -11.74 5.61 -6.98
N TYR A 57 -11.67 4.35 -6.58
CA TYR A 57 -10.55 3.80 -5.81
C TYR A 57 -9.59 3.01 -6.71
N LEU A 58 -8.37 2.81 -6.24
CA LEU A 58 -7.39 1.98 -6.94
C LEU A 58 -7.92 0.54 -7.04
N ARG A 59 -7.90 -0.03 -8.25
CA ARG A 59 -8.40 -1.41 -8.43
C ARG A 59 -7.42 -2.44 -7.86
N PRO A 60 -7.90 -3.54 -7.27
CA PRO A 60 -7.04 -4.59 -6.69
C PRO A 60 -6.00 -5.18 -7.65
N VAL A 61 -6.23 -5.13 -8.95
CA VAL A 61 -5.30 -5.67 -9.96
C VAL A 61 -3.90 -5.04 -9.89
N TYR A 62 -3.80 -3.77 -9.50
CA TYR A 62 -2.51 -3.12 -9.34
C TYR A 62 -1.75 -3.67 -8.12
N ALA A 63 -2.44 -3.79 -6.98
CA ALA A 63 -1.86 -4.37 -5.78
C ALA A 63 -1.49 -5.85 -5.99
N ARG A 64 -2.33 -6.60 -6.74
CA ARG A 64 -2.06 -7.98 -7.12
C ARG A 64 -0.78 -8.09 -7.94
N ALA A 65 -0.60 -7.28 -8.96
CA ALA A 65 0.58 -7.34 -9.81
C ALA A 65 1.87 -7.04 -9.01
N LEU A 66 1.83 -6.06 -8.10
CA LEU A 66 2.96 -5.79 -7.20
C LEU A 66 3.21 -6.97 -6.24
N ALA A 67 2.16 -7.56 -5.67
CA ALA A 67 2.31 -8.70 -4.78
C ALA A 67 2.95 -9.90 -5.50
N ASP A 68 2.55 -10.18 -6.73
CA ASP A 68 3.15 -11.26 -7.51
C ASP A 68 4.62 -10.93 -7.84
N ARG A 69 4.94 -9.69 -8.24
CA ARG A 69 6.32 -9.26 -8.50
C ARG A 69 7.21 -9.38 -7.26
N ILE A 70 6.72 -8.96 -6.09
CA ILE A 70 7.46 -9.09 -4.82
C ILE A 70 7.74 -10.56 -4.49
N LYS A 71 6.79 -11.46 -4.72
CA LYS A 71 6.99 -12.91 -4.53
C LYS A 71 8.04 -13.49 -5.48
N GLU A 72 8.03 -13.07 -6.75
CA GLU A 72 9.07 -13.46 -7.73
C GLU A 72 10.48 -13.07 -7.25
N LEU A 73 10.59 -11.95 -6.53
CA LEU A 73 11.84 -11.49 -5.92
C LEU A 73 12.17 -12.21 -4.60
N GLY A 74 11.30 -13.12 -4.14
CA GLY A 74 11.47 -13.87 -2.91
C GLY A 74 10.92 -13.19 -1.65
N GLY A 75 10.28 -12.03 -1.77
CA GLY A 75 9.65 -11.32 -0.68
C GLY A 75 8.28 -11.91 -0.27
N ARG A 76 7.79 -11.49 0.87
CA ARG A 76 6.50 -11.88 1.48
C ARG A 76 5.57 -10.68 1.54
N PRO A 77 4.81 -10.37 0.47
CA PRO A 77 3.96 -9.20 0.43
C PRO A 77 2.72 -9.35 1.31
N PHE A 78 2.26 -8.22 1.82
CA PHE A 78 0.90 -8.03 2.30
C PHE A 78 0.38 -6.66 1.85
N VAL A 79 -0.91 -6.57 1.59
CA VAL A 79 -1.57 -5.30 1.27
C VAL A 79 -2.18 -4.75 2.54
N CYS A 80 -2.11 -3.44 2.74
CA CYS A 80 -2.67 -2.83 3.93
C CYS A 80 -3.27 -1.44 3.68
N ASP A 81 -4.17 -1.07 4.57
CA ASP A 81 -4.63 0.29 4.76
C ASP A 81 -4.63 0.63 6.25
N THR A 82 -4.92 1.86 6.60
CA THR A 82 -4.99 2.36 7.96
C THR A 82 -6.36 2.96 8.24
N THR A 83 -6.72 3.06 9.52
CA THR A 83 -7.89 3.81 9.93
C THR A 83 -7.74 5.29 9.54
N THR A 84 -8.84 6.02 9.51
CA THR A 84 -8.82 7.47 9.30
C THR A 84 -8.85 8.20 10.63
N SER A 85 -8.32 9.42 10.66
CA SER A 85 -8.39 10.30 11.83
C SER A 85 -9.81 10.82 12.09
N THR A 86 -10.75 10.60 11.19
CA THR A 86 -12.13 11.04 11.32
C THR A 86 -12.93 9.99 12.06
N TYR A 87 -13.10 10.16 13.35
CA TYR A 87 -13.98 9.36 14.17
C TYR A 87 -15.44 9.66 13.81
N SER A 88 -15.97 8.90 12.89
CA SER A 88 -17.40 8.83 12.66
C SER A 88 -17.84 7.39 12.89
N PRO A 89 -18.79 7.11 13.78
CA PRO A 89 -19.33 5.76 13.93
C PRO A 89 -20.01 5.24 12.66
N TRP A 90 -20.14 6.09 11.67
CA TRP A 90 -20.69 5.79 10.34
C TRP A 90 -19.63 5.80 9.24
N GLY A 91 -18.36 5.99 9.59
CA GLY A 91 -17.26 6.01 8.63
C GLY A 91 -16.91 4.60 8.16
N SER A 92 -16.63 4.46 6.88
CA SER A 92 -16.23 3.18 6.26
C SER A 92 -14.79 2.75 6.59
N ARG A 93 -14.07 3.53 7.39
CA ARG A 93 -12.67 3.30 7.78
C ARG A 93 -12.36 3.77 9.20
N SER A 94 -13.34 3.74 10.09
CA SER A 94 -13.19 4.23 11.48
C SER A 94 -12.52 3.20 12.40
N SER A 95 -12.59 1.93 12.03
CA SER A 95 -12.01 0.81 12.77
C SER A 95 -11.48 -0.25 11.81
N GLU A 96 -10.74 -1.23 12.32
CA GLU A 96 -10.33 -2.40 11.55
C GLU A 96 -11.53 -3.13 10.94
N LEU A 97 -12.65 -3.24 11.67
CA LEU A 97 -13.87 -3.87 11.15
C LEU A 97 -14.38 -3.15 9.90
N ASP A 98 -14.41 -1.82 9.93
CA ASP A 98 -14.87 -1.01 8.81
C ASP A 98 -13.92 -1.10 7.62
N ILE A 99 -12.61 -1.08 7.88
CA ILE A 99 -11.58 -1.24 6.84
C ILE A 99 -11.67 -2.60 6.17
N MET A 100 -11.79 -3.68 6.95
CA MET A 100 -11.90 -5.03 6.40
C MET A 100 -13.14 -5.19 5.54
N LEU A 101 -14.30 -4.69 6.01
CA LEU A 101 -15.55 -4.69 5.23
C LEU A 101 -15.43 -3.85 3.95
N THR A 102 -14.81 -2.68 4.04
CA THR A 102 -14.59 -1.81 2.88
C THR A 102 -13.68 -2.47 1.87
N ALA A 103 -12.59 -3.06 2.32
CA ALA A 103 -11.64 -3.79 1.48
C ALA A 103 -12.34 -4.95 0.75
N GLU A 104 -13.10 -5.77 1.46
CA GLU A 104 -13.84 -6.88 0.86
C GLU A 104 -14.85 -6.42 -0.19
N ARG A 105 -15.66 -5.39 0.12
CA ARG A 105 -16.62 -4.80 -0.81
C ARG A 105 -15.98 -4.28 -2.09
N ASN A 106 -14.77 -3.73 -1.97
CA ASN A 106 -14.01 -3.18 -3.08
C ASN A 106 -13.08 -4.22 -3.75
N GLY A 107 -13.21 -5.50 -3.37
CA GLY A 107 -12.51 -6.62 -3.99
C GLY A 107 -11.09 -6.85 -3.50
N TYR A 108 -10.66 -6.21 -2.41
CA TYR A 108 -9.36 -6.44 -1.78
C TYR A 108 -9.43 -7.66 -0.84
N THR A 109 -9.56 -8.84 -1.42
CA THR A 109 -9.56 -10.12 -0.70
C THR A 109 -8.23 -10.83 -0.89
N SER A 110 -7.87 -11.75 0.02
CA SER A 110 -6.65 -12.55 -0.15
C SER A 110 -6.66 -13.36 -1.44
N ALA A 111 -7.82 -13.76 -1.95
CA ALA A 111 -7.95 -14.48 -3.21
C ALA A 111 -7.62 -13.59 -4.42
N THR A 112 -8.13 -12.37 -4.45
CA THR A 112 -7.86 -11.40 -5.54
C THR A 112 -6.44 -10.85 -5.48
N LEU A 113 -5.93 -10.58 -4.28
CA LEU A 113 -4.60 -10.01 -4.06
C LEU A 113 -3.48 -11.06 -4.15
N GLY A 114 -3.80 -12.34 -3.94
CA GLY A 114 -2.80 -13.39 -3.80
C GLY A 114 -1.93 -13.28 -2.54
N CYS A 115 -2.24 -12.37 -1.62
CA CYS A 115 -1.56 -12.17 -0.35
C CYS A 115 -2.56 -11.64 0.69
N PRO A 116 -2.22 -11.62 2.00
CA PRO A 116 -3.10 -11.07 3.02
C PRO A 116 -3.40 -9.58 2.81
N PHE A 117 -4.62 -9.16 3.17
CA PHE A 117 -4.97 -7.77 3.42
C PHE A 117 -5.11 -7.58 4.93
N ILE A 118 -4.55 -6.50 5.48
CA ILE A 118 -4.59 -6.20 6.92
C ILE A 118 -4.86 -4.71 7.19
N CYS A 119 -5.42 -4.41 8.37
CA CYS A 119 -5.42 -3.07 8.94
C CYS A 119 -4.08 -2.83 9.64
N ALA A 120 -3.30 -1.86 9.18
CA ALA A 120 -1.89 -1.74 9.59
C ALA A 120 -1.68 -1.06 10.94
N ASP A 121 -2.65 -0.27 11.42
CA ASP A 121 -2.60 0.53 12.65
C ASP A 121 -3.49 -0.03 13.78
N GLY A 122 -3.93 -1.30 13.65
CA GLY A 122 -4.70 -2.02 14.65
C GLY A 122 -6.16 -1.64 14.72
N PHE A 123 -6.86 -2.18 15.74
CA PHE A 123 -8.32 -2.20 15.80
C PHE A 123 -8.98 -0.81 15.78
N ILE A 124 -8.34 0.18 16.42
CA ILE A 124 -8.86 1.57 16.52
C ILE A 124 -7.83 2.62 16.07
N GLY A 125 -6.82 2.23 15.28
CA GLY A 125 -5.84 3.17 14.76
C GLY A 125 -4.81 3.69 15.77
N THR A 126 -4.50 2.89 16.79
CA THR A 126 -3.55 3.28 17.87
C THR A 126 -2.33 2.37 17.96
N SER A 127 -2.21 1.39 17.07
CA SER A 127 -1.01 0.54 16.97
C SER A 127 0.01 1.19 16.05
N ASP A 128 0.87 2.02 16.61
CA ASP A 128 1.90 2.74 15.89
C ASP A 128 3.25 2.72 16.59
N PHE A 129 4.30 3.08 15.85
CA PHE A 129 5.64 3.36 16.34
C PHE A 129 5.96 4.83 16.18
N ARG A 130 6.44 5.44 17.24
CA ARG A 130 7.03 6.77 17.17
C ARG A 130 8.42 6.67 16.51
N VAL A 131 8.64 7.53 15.53
CA VAL A 131 9.92 7.70 14.85
C VAL A 131 10.40 9.12 15.11
N ASP A 132 11.57 9.26 15.72
CA ASP A 132 12.20 10.56 15.93
C ASP A 132 12.84 11.06 14.62
N LEU A 133 12.59 12.34 14.30
CA LEU A 133 13.07 13.02 13.10
C LEU A 133 13.93 14.24 13.50
N PRO A 134 15.13 14.04 14.06
CA PRO A 134 15.93 15.14 14.59
C PRO A 134 16.25 16.19 13.50
N GLU A 135 16.49 15.76 12.28
CA GLU A 135 16.75 16.61 11.11
C GLU A 135 15.47 17.07 10.38
N GLY A 136 14.30 16.71 10.90
CA GLY A 136 13.01 17.12 10.30
C GLY A 136 12.85 18.64 10.31
N TYR A 137 12.35 19.21 9.21
CA TYR A 137 12.18 20.67 9.09
C TYR A 137 11.06 21.19 10.01
N LEU A 138 9.86 20.68 9.87
CA LEU A 138 8.70 21.05 10.70
C LEU A 138 8.39 20.02 11.77
N LEU A 139 8.36 18.73 11.40
CA LEU A 139 8.07 17.64 12.31
C LEU A 139 9.35 17.12 12.95
N LYS A 140 9.36 16.93 14.25
CA LYS A 140 10.45 16.35 15.00
C LYS A 140 10.21 14.89 15.36
N GLU A 141 8.99 14.43 15.16
CA GLU A 141 8.56 13.04 15.31
C GLU A 141 7.46 12.69 14.31
N ALA A 142 7.30 11.43 14.01
CA ALA A 142 6.19 10.86 13.23
C ALA A 142 5.73 9.55 13.86
N TYR A 143 4.48 9.20 13.64
CA TYR A 143 3.91 7.92 14.06
C TYR A 143 3.65 7.08 12.82
N VAL A 144 4.21 5.89 12.77
CA VAL A 144 4.11 4.95 11.64
C VAL A 144 3.33 3.73 12.11
N ALA A 145 2.33 3.34 11.34
CA ALA A 145 1.52 2.16 11.63
C ALA A 145 2.41 0.93 11.88
N GLN A 146 2.11 0.18 12.94
CA GLN A 146 2.95 -0.90 13.44
C GLN A 146 3.31 -1.94 12.37
N ALA A 147 2.34 -2.39 11.59
CA ALA A 147 2.59 -3.40 10.59
C ALA A 147 3.48 -2.90 9.44
N ILE A 148 3.44 -1.59 9.13
CA ILE A 148 4.31 -0.97 8.12
C ILE A 148 5.72 -0.80 8.67
N ALA A 149 5.86 -0.41 9.94
CA ALA A 149 7.16 -0.25 10.57
C ALA A 149 7.90 -1.58 10.80
N ALA A 150 7.16 -2.69 10.82
CA ALA A 150 7.70 -4.04 11.00
C ALA A 150 8.03 -4.76 9.67
N ALA A 151 7.75 -4.13 8.52
CA ALA A 151 7.93 -4.69 7.19
C ALA A 151 9.35 -4.47 6.64
#